data_ab0f832c0a9259f59c153cc00a47c768
#
_entry.id   ab0f832c0a9259f59c153cc00a47c768
#
_cell.length_a   1.000
_cell.length_b   1.000
_cell.length_c   1.000
_cell.angle_alpha   90.00
_cell.angle_beta   90.00
_cell.angle_gamma   90.00
#
_symmetry.space_group_name_H-M   'P 1'
#
loop_
_entity.id
_entity.type
_entity.pdbx_description
1 polymer ?
#
loop_
_entity_poly.entity_id
_entity_poly.type
_entity_poly.pdbx_seq_one_letter_code
_entity_poly.pdbx_strand_id
1 'polypeptide(L)'
;AVLARSRPDGIVVCNGYKDREFIRLALIGKQIGHRVYIVVEKLSELDLVIEESKALGVAPLLGVRVRLASIGAGKWQNTGGDKSKFGLSAAEVLRVIERLRAEKLLESLAMMHFHMGSQIANIQHIQSGMREGARYYAELRKLGAKIAVINVGGGLGVDYEGTRSRSFCSMNYSVAEYANNIVRALWEICHERNLPHPDIVSESGRALTAHHAVLITNVLDVERAPAVESPSAPAADEPQIIQDLWAGLQSLAARPPLEVYHDAAHWLHEAQTMFNHGVLTLKERARAEDIYFSTCRAVRARLQPGTRVHRETLDELNEKLADKVFCNYSLFQSMPDHWAIDQVFPILPLSRLNEEPTRRAVLQDITCDSDGRVDLYVDGEGVETSLPLHAPKQGEPYLLGIFMVGAYQEILGDMHNLFGDTDSVHV
;
A
#
# COMPACT_ATOMS: atom_id res chain seq x y z
N ALA A 1 28.59 -0.42 0.17
CA ALA A 1 27.90 -1.61 0.69
C ALA A 1 27.55 -2.59 -0.42
N VAL A 2 26.83 -2.20 -1.51
CA VAL A 2 26.41 -3.10 -2.61
C VAL A 2 27.58 -3.82 -3.24
N LEU A 3 28.62 -3.10 -3.68
CA LEU A 3 29.82 -3.69 -4.32
C LEU A 3 30.53 -4.71 -3.42
N ALA A 4 30.55 -4.48 -2.10
CA ALA A 4 31.18 -5.39 -1.14
C ALA A 4 30.39 -6.68 -0.86
N ARG A 5 29.10 -6.70 -1.21
CA ARG A 5 28.20 -7.84 -0.97
C ARG A 5 27.80 -8.56 -2.26
N SER A 6 27.96 -7.92 -3.42
CA SER A 6 27.68 -8.51 -4.72
C SER A 6 28.77 -9.50 -5.13
N ARG A 7 28.38 -10.54 -5.87
CA ARG A 7 29.35 -11.46 -6.50
C ARG A 7 30.11 -10.70 -7.60
N PRO A 8 31.37 -11.06 -7.89
CA PRO A 8 32.19 -10.36 -8.89
C PRO A 8 31.54 -10.31 -10.30
N ASP A 9 30.79 -11.34 -10.68
CA ASP A 9 30.07 -11.44 -11.96
C ASP A 9 28.61 -10.95 -11.88
N GLY A 10 28.17 -10.50 -10.71
CA GLY A 10 26.81 -10.01 -10.45
C GLY A 10 26.51 -8.73 -11.22
N ILE A 11 25.24 -8.55 -11.57
CA ILE A 11 24.72 -7.33 -12.19
C ILE A 11 24.36 -6.33 -11.09
N VAL A 12 24.91 -5.11 -11.20
CA VAL A 12 24.52 -3.95 -10.39
C VAL A 12 23.91 -2.90 -11.30
N VAL A 13 22.69 -2.49 -11.00
CA VAL A 13 21.97 -1.46 -11.78
C VAL A 13 21.88 -0.19 -10.93
N CYS A 14 22.47 0.90 -11.41
CA CYS A 14 22.48 2.19 -10.76
C CYS A 14 21.38 3.08 -11.32
N ASN A 15 20.20 3.02 -10.71
CA ASN A 15 19.04 3.86 -11.01
C ASN A 15 19.02 5.14 -10.16
N GLY A 16 18.07 6.01 -10.40
CA GLY A 16 17.82 7.22 -9.64
C GLY A 16 18.85 8.32 -9.89
N TYR A 17 18.82 9.37 -9.09
CA TYR A 17 19.77 10.46 -9.16
C TYR A 17 21.16 9.99 -8.74
N LYS A 18 22.17 10.41 -9.51
CA LYS A 18 23.58 10.07 -9.28
C LYS A 18 24.43 11.33 -9.36
N ASP A 19 25.16 11.61 -8.30
CA ASP A 19 26.21 12.62 -8.29
C ASP A 19 27.54 12.08 -8.84
N ARG A 20 28.55 12.94 -8.90
CA ARG A 20 29.88 12.61 -9.40
C ARG A 20 30.53 11.45 -8.65
N GLU A 21 30.45 11.46 -7.32
CA GLU A 21 31.08 10.43 -6.48
C GLU A 21 30.41 9.07 -6.64
N PHE A 22 29.08 9.05 -6.75
CA PHE A 22 28.32 7.83 -7.04
C PHE A 22 28.74 7.23 -8.39
N ILE A 23 28.82 8.07 -9.45
CA ILE A 23 29.26 7.63 -10.80
C ILE A 23 30.69 7.10 -10.76
N ARG A 24 31.59 7.79 -10.06
CA ARG A 24 32.96 7.36 -9.89
C ARG A 24 33.07 5.99 -9.19
N LEU A 25 32.32 5.78 -8.10
CA LEU A 25 32.24 4.48 -7.43
C LEU A 25 31.67 3.37 -8.31
N ALA A 26 30.66 3.68 -9.13
CA ALA A 26 30.10 2.73 -10.09
C ALA A 26 31.13 2.29 -11.14
N LEU A 27 31.93 3.23 -11.67
CA LEU A 27 33.03 2.94 -12.60
C LEU A 27 34.15 2.13 -11.95
N ILE A 28 34.52 2.42 -10.69
CA ILE A 28 35.45 1.62 -9.89
C ILE A 28 34.91 0.21 -9.69
N GLY A 29 33.62 0.08 -9.40
CA GLY A 29 32.95 -1.22 -9.31
C GLY A 29 33.13 -2.06 -10.58
N LYS A 30 32.99 -1.43 -11.75
CA LYS A 30 33.28 -2.11 -13.03
C LYS A 30 34.74 -2.50 -13.17
N GLN A 31 35.69 -1.63 -12.75
CA GLN A 31 37.10 -1.88 -12.82
C GLN A 31 37.56 -3.08 -11.98
N ILE A 32 36.89 -3.32 -10.82
CA ILE A 32 37.15 -4.48 -9.95
C ILE A 32 36.37 -5.74 -10.35
N GLY A 33 35.70 -5.73 -11.51
CA GLY A 33 35.11 -6.93 -12.12
C GLY A 33 33.59 -7.08 -12.03
N HIS A 34 32.83 -6.11 -11.44
CA HIS A 34 31.39 -6.15 -11.44
C HIS A 34 30.80 -5.67 -12.76
N ARG A 35 29.61 -6.19 -13.12
CA ARG A 35 28.82 -5.71 -14.25
C ARG A 35 27.91 -4.56 -13.82
N VAL A 36 28.48 -3.35 -13.69
CA VAL A 36 27.76 -2.17 -13.18
C VAL A 36 27.17 -1.36 -14.34
N TYR A 37 25.86 -1.34 -14.45
CA TYR A 37 25.11 -0.49 -15.38
C TYR A 37 24.79 0.85 -14.74
N ILE A 38 25.29 1.94 -15.33
CA ILE A 38 24.92 3.32 -14.93
C ILE A 38 23.76 3.75 -15.81
N VAL A 39 22.57 3.82 -15.23
CA VAL A 39 21.33 4.16 -15.95
C VAL A 39 21.19 5.68 -15.99
N VAL A 40 21.33 6.27 -17.18
CA VAL A 40 21.17 7.71 -17.39
C VAL A 40 19.69 8.09 -17.30
N GLU A 41 19.38 8.96 -16.35
CA GLU A 41 18.03 9.45 -16.11
C GLU A 41 17.89 10.96 -16.36
N LYS A 42 19.04 11.66 -16.52
CA LYS A 42 19.13 13.09 -16.87
C LYS A 42 20.33 13.32 -17.78
N LEU A 43 20.23 14.30 -18.69
CA LEU A 43 21.32 14.64 -19.58
C LEU A 43 22.61 15.07 -18.86
N SER A 44 22.49 15.78 -17.75
CA SER A 44 23.63 16.20 -16.92
C SER A 44 24.42 15.03 -16.31
N GLU A 45 23.76 13.91 -16.04
CA GLU A 45 24.45 12.69 -15.58
C GLU A 45 25.37 12.11 -16.66
N LEU A 46 24.96 12.17 -17.92
CA LEU A 46 25.77 11.68 -19.04
C LEU A 46 27.10 12.43 -19.15
N ASP A 47 27.11 13.74 -18.96
CA ASP A 47 28.34 14.53 -18.99
C ASP A 47 29.27 14.10 -17.85
N LEU A 48 28.76 13.92 -16.62
CA LEU A 48 29.54 13.42 -15.49
C LEU A 48 30.11 12.01 -15.76
N VAL A 49 29.32 11.10 -16.35
CA VAL A 49 29.81 9.75 -16.70
C VAL A 49 30.94 9.83 -17.72
N ILE A 50 30.82 10.68 -18.75
CA ILE A 50 31.88 10.85 -19.75
C ILE A 50 33.16 11.39 -19.14
N GLU A 51 33.05 12.41 -18.29
CA GLU A 51 34.19 13.01 -17.58
C GLU A 51 34.92 12.00 -16.68
N GLU A 52 34.17 11.31 -15.79
CA GLU A 52 34.74 10.34 -14.85
C GLU A 52 35.31 9.10 -15.57
N SER A 53 34.62 8.66 -16.66
CA SER A 53 35.10 7.57 -17.52
C SER A 53 36.49 7.91 -18.14
N LYS A 54 36.65 9.13 -18.64
CA LYS A 54 37.94 9.62 -19.16
C LYS A 54 39.01 9.73 -18.06
N ALA A 55 38.64 10.28 -16.91
CA ALA A 55 39.55 10.46 -15.78
C ALA A 55 40.08 9.13 -15.21
N LEU A 56 39.24 8.10 -15.18
CA LEU A 56 39.61 6.77 -14.67
C LEU A 56 40.17 5.84 -15.78
N GLY A 57 40.04 6.20 -17.05
CA GLY A 57 40.41 5.32 -18.17
C GLY A 57 39.55 4.07 -18.26
N VAL A 58 38.31 4.12 -17.78
CA VAL A 58 37.37 2.97 -17.73
C VAL A 58 36.17 3.26 -18.64
N ALA A 59 35.96 2.45 -19.68
CA ALA A 59 34.76 2.55 -20.50
C ALA A 59 33.51 2.22 -19.66
N PRO A 60 32.47 3.08 -19.61
CA PRO A 60 31.29 2.82 -18.82
C PRO A 60 30.45 1.68 -19.42
N LEU A 61 29.60 1.06 -18.60
CA LEU A 61 28.51 0.21 -19.06
C LEU A 61 27.21 0.99 -18.78
N LEU A 62 26.53 1.43 -19.85
CA LEU A 62 25.46 2.41 -19.73
C LEU A 62 24.08 1.77 -19.92
N GLY A 63 23.13 2.29 -19.20
CA GLY A 63 21.72 2.18 -19.47
C GLY A 63 21.10 3.55 -19.80
N VAL A 64 19.96 3.55 -20.45
CA VAL A 64 19.12 4.74 -20.62
C VAL A 64 17.73 4.46 -20.07
N ARG A 65 17.23 5.33 -19.18
CA ARG A 65 15.85 5.23 -18.71
C ARG A 65 14.93 6.03 -19.62
N VAL A 66 14.05 5.33 -20.32
CA VAL A 66 13.02 5.94 -21.15
C VAL A 66 11.79 6.24 -20.33
N ARG A 67 11.20 7.41 -20.51
CA ARG A 67 9.94 7.81 -19.91
C ARG A 67 8.81 7.32 -20.83
N LEU A 68 8.03 6.37 -20.34
CA LEU A 68 6.86 5.89 -21.07
C LEU A 68 5.70 6.89 -20.95
N ALA A 69 4.95 7.03 -22.04
CA ALA A 69 3.69 7.78 -22.03
C ALA A 69 2.55 6.99 -21.39
N SER A 70 2.65 5.66 -21.40
CA SER A 70 1.70 4.77 -20.73
C SER A 70 1.77 4.98 -19.22
N ILE A 71 0.69 5.47 -18.62
CA ILE A 71 0.57 5.71 -17.17
C ILE A 71 -0.22 4.57 -16.55
N GLY A 72 0.31 3.95 -15.49
CA GLY A 72 -0.45 3.04 -14.64
C GLY A 72 -1.55 3.78 -13.86
N ALA A 73 -2.70 3.15 -13.62
CA ALA A 73 -3.70 3.67 -12.70
C ALA A 73 -3.35 3.25 -11.26
N GLY A 74 -3.54 4.13 -10.27
CA GLY A 74 -3.32 3.85 -8.85
C GLY A 74 -2.69 5.02 -8.10
N LYS A 75 -2.47 4.86 -6.79
CA LYS A 75 -1.85 5.90 -5.92
C LYS A 75 -0.40 6.27 -6.36
N TRP A 76 0.25 5.47 -7.19
CA TRP A 76 1.62 5.65 -7.70
C TRP A 76 1.69 6.17 -9.15
N GLN A 77 0.66 6.88 -9.61
CA GLN A 77 0.54 7.37 -11.00
C GLN A 77 1.66 8.32 -11.47
N ASN A 78 2.37 8.96 -10.53
CA ASN A 78 3.40 9.96 -10.83
C ASN A 78 4.76 9.39 -11.27
N THR A 79 4.86 8.08 -11.51
CA THR A 79 6.10 7.43 -11.97
C THR A 79 6.28 7.43 -13.49
N GLY A 80 5.25 7.79 -14.25
CA GLY A 80 5.25 7.93 -15.70
C GLY A 80 4.66 9.28 -16.16
N GLY A 81 4.71 9.54 -17.49
CA GLY A 81 4.19 10.78 -18.11
C GLY A 81 5.04 12.02 -17.80
N ASP A 82 4.55 13.19 -18.20
CA ASP A 82 5.30 14.47 -18.17
C ASP A 82 5.70 14.94 -16.76
N LYS A 83 4.99 14.50 -15.72
CA LYS A 83 5.27 14.82 -14.31
C LYS A 83 6.24 13.88 -13.63
N SER A 84 6.74 12.86 -14.33
CA SER A 84 7.70 11.92 -13.74
C SER A 84 8.98 12.62 -13.32
N LYS A 85 9.43 12.33 -12.09
CA LYS A 85 10.71 12.82 -11.56
C LYS A 85 11.90 12.28 -12.34
N PHE A 86 11.79 11.10 -12.96
CA PHE A 86 12.87 10.37 -13.58
C PHE A 86 12.56 9.95 -15.02
N GLY A 87 13.64 9.68 -15.74
CA GLY A 87 13.59 9.17 -17.11
C GLY A 87 13.55 10.28 -18.16
N LEU A 88 14.03 9.94 -19.33
CA LEU A 88 14.24 10.84 -20.46
C LEU A 88 13.04 10.81 -21.42
N SER A 89 12.67 11.97 -21.93
CA SER A 89 11.76 12.09 -23.06
C SER A 89 12.40 11.55 -24.34
N ALA A 90 11.61 11.28 -25.37
CA ALA A 90 12.13 10.81 -26.66
C ALA A 90 13.19 11.75 -27.25
N ALA A 91 13.01 13.07 -27.14
CA ALA A 91 13.98 14.06 -27.61
C ALA A 91 15.30 14.00 -26.82
N GLU A 92 15.22 13.77 -25.50
CA GLU A 92 16.42 13.62 -24.65
C GLU A 92 17.14 12.31 -24.91
N VAL A 93 16.42 11.22 -25.17
CA VAL A 93 17.01 9.93 -25.59
C VAL A 93 17.81 10.10 -26.88
N LEU A 94 17.28 10.82 -27.86
CA LEU A 94 18.02 11.11 -29.11
C LEU A 94 19.29 11.91 -28.82
N ARG A 95 19.25 12.91 -27.93
CA ARG A 95 20.46 13.66 -27.51
C ARG A 95 21.49 12.76 -26.84
N VAL A 96 21.08 11.79 -26.02
CA VAL A 96 21.98 10.77 -25.44
C VAL A 96 22.67 10.00 -26.55
N ILE A 97 21.95 9.51 -27.55
CA ILE A 97 22.50 8.77 -28.70
C ILE A 97 23.52 9.59 -29.47
N GLU A 98 23.18 10.87 -29.79
CA GLU A 98 24.07 11.78 -30.50
C GLU A 98 25.33 12.08 -29.69
N ARG A 99 25.20 12.34 -28.40
CA ARG A 99 26.33 12.62 -27.50
C ARG A 99 27.26 11.41 -27.39
N LEU A 100 26.70 10.20 -27.19
CA LEU A 100 27.50 8.98 -27.12
C LEU A 100 28.20 8.65 -28.45
N ARG A 101 27.55 8.97 -29.55
CA ARG A 101 28.17 8.79 -30.91
C ARG A 101 29.36 9.74 -31.10
N ALA A 102 29.21 11.01 -30.71
CA ALA A 102 30.28 12.00 -30.77
C ALA A 102 31.50 11.61 -29.92
N GLU A 103 31.27 11.01 -28.75
CA GLU A 103 32.31 10.54 -27.84
C GLU A 103 32.84 9.12 -28.17
N LYS A 104 32.32 8.48 -29.23
CA LYS A 104 32.64 7.08 -29.60
C LYS A 104 32.30 6.06 -28.51
N LEU A 105 31.29 6.33 -27.71
CA LEU A 105 30.82 5.52 -26.58
C LEU A 105 29.45 4.87 -26.86
N LEU A 106 28.91 4.92 -28.07
CA LEU A 106 27.57 4.39 -28.37
C LEU A 106 27.48 2.86 -28.08
N GLU A 107 28.55 2.12 -28.26
CA GLU A 107 28.59 0.69 -27.95
C GLU A 107 28.53 0.39 -26.44
N SER A 108 28.84 1.37 -25.58
CA SER A 108 28.68 1.27 -24.14
C SER A 108 27.22 1.29 -23.68
N LEU A 109 26.29 1.75 -24.54
CA LEU A 109 24.86 1.76 -24.24
C LEU A 109 24.27 0.36 -24.48
N ALA A 110 24.28 -0.44 -23.41
CA ALA A 110 23.93 -1.86 -23.44
C ALA A 110 22.62 -2.20 -22.73
N MET A 111 22.03 -1.26 -21.97
CA MET A 111 20.75 -1.47 -21.28
C MET A 111 19.74 -0.39 -21.64
N MET A 112 18.48 -0.80 -21.76
CA MET A 112 17.33 0.09 -21.73
C MET A 112 16.55 -0.19 -20.44
N HIS A 113 16.16 0.86 -19.74
CA HIS A 113 15.36 0.76 -18.53
C HIS A 113 14.09 1.62 -18.64
N PHE A 114 13.01 1.14 -18.06
CA PHE A 114 11.81 1.91 -17.79
C PHE A 114 11.14 1.41 -16.51
N HIS A 115 10.29 2.24 -15.93
CA HIS A 115 9.54 1.88 -14.71
C HIS A 115 8.09 2.34 -14.87
N MET A 116 7.16 1.39 -14.79
CA MET A 116 5.74 1.63 -15.03
C MET A 116 4.95 2.04 -13.79
N GLY A 117 5.54 1.92 -12.62
CA GLY A 117 4.90 2.23 -11.34
C GLY A 117 5.18 1.18 -10.28
N SER A 118 4.52 1.31 -9.12
CA SER A 118 4.55 0.34 -8.04
C SER A 118 3.16 -0.25 -7.84
N GLN A 119 3.07 -1.49 -7.39
CA GLN A 119 1.81 -2.17 -7.08
C GLN A 119 0.79 -2.06 -8.25
N ILE A 120 1.19 -2.54 -9.44
CA ILE A 120 0.33 -2.47 -10.63
C ILE A 120 -0.76 -3.54 -10.52
N ALA A 121 -1.98 -3.14 -10.22
CA ALA A 121 -3.10 -4.05 -9.98
C ALA A 121 -3.67 -4.71 -11.25
N ASN A 122 -3.50 -4.09 -12.42
CA ASN A 122 -4.12 -4.53 -13.67
C ASN A 122 -3.08 -4.92 -14.73
N ILE A 123 -3.13 -6.16 -15.18
CA ILE A 123 -2.24 -6.69 -16.23
C ILE A 123 -2.28 -5.87 -17.54
N GLN A 124 -3.39 -5.22 -17.86
CA GLN A 124 -3.51 -4.39 -19.06
C GLN A 124 -2.54 -3.20 -19.07
N HIS A 125 -2.20 -2.65 -17.89
CA HIS A 125 -1.22 -1.58 -17.79
C HIS A 125 0.18 -2.08 -18.09
N ILE A 126 0.51 -3.30 -17.65
CA ILE A 126 1.78 -3.96 -17.96
C ILE A 126 1.87 -4.22 -19.49
N GLN A 127 0.81 -4.73 -20.08
CA GLN A 127 0.76 -4.97 -21.54
C GLN A 127 0.97 -3.69 -22.35
N SER A 128 0.34 -2.58 -21.93
CA SER A 128 0.49 -1.29 -22.61
C SER A 128 1.91 -0.73 -22.49
N GLY A 129 2.47 -0.74 -21.27
CA GLY A 129 3.85 -0.30 -21.02
C GLY A 129 4.87 -1.15 -21.75
N MET A 130 4.67 -2.47 -21.80
CA MET A 130 5.56 -3.38 -22.52
C MET A 130 5.53 -3.17 -24.03
N ARG A 131 4.36 -2.89 -24.62
CA ARG A 131 4.28 -2.55 -26.07
C ARG A 131 5.07 -1.28 -26.38
N GLU A 132 4.95 -0.24 -25.56
CA GLU A 132 5.71 0.99 -25.75
C GLU A 132 7.21 0.76 -25.53
N GLY A 133 7.60 0.05 -24.45
CA GLY A 133 9.00 -0.29 -24.17
C GLY A 133 9.64 -1.12 -25.28
N ALA A 134 8.94 -2.12 -25.85
CA ALA A 134 9.40 -2.91 -26.97
C ALA A 134 9.65 -2.05 -28.23
N ARG A 135 8.81 -1.03 -28.48
CA ARG A 135 9.04 -0.06 -29.56
C ARG A 135 10.31 0.76 -29.33
N TYR A 136 10.53 1.27 -28.12
CA TYR A 136 11.78 1.98 -27.77
C TYR A 136 13.00 1.09 -28.00
N TYR A 137 12.96 -0.19 -27.60
CA TYR A 137 14.03 -1.13 -27.85
C TYR A 137 14.37 -1.22 -29.34
N ALA A 138 13.35 -1.43 -30.19
CA ALA A 138 13.55 -1.54 -31.62
C ALA A 138 14.16 -0.27 -32.24
N GLU A 139 13.70 0.90 -31.84
CA GLU A 139 14.23 2.18 -32.35
C GLU A 139 15.66 2.45 -31.85
N LEU A 140 15.99 2.15 -30.62
CA LEU A 140 17.36 2.29 -30.08
C LEU A 140 18.34 1.37 -30.82
N ARG A 141 17.94 0.11 -31.10
CA ARG A 141 18.74 -0.83 -31.89
C ARG A 141 18.97 -0.31 -33.32
N LYS A 142 17.92 0.25 -33.97
CA LYS A 142 17.98 0.87 -35.30
C LYS A 142 18.93 2.08 -35.32
N LEU A 143 18.99 2.86 -34.24
CA LEU A 143 19.90 4.00 -34.06
C LEU A 143 21.36 3.57 -33.82
N GLY A 144 21.64 2.27 -33.70
CA GLY A 144 22.97 1.69 -33.55
C GLY A 144 23.39 1.39 -32.12
N ALA A 145 22.52 1.59 -31.14
CA ALA A 145 22.82 1.21 -29.76
C ALA A 145 22.86 -0.33 -29.61
N LYS A 146 23.81 -0.84 -28.82
CA LYS A 146 24.02 -2.28 -28.63
C LYS A 146 23.23 -2.83 -27.45
N ILE A 147 21.95 -2.40 -27.32
CA ILE A 147 21.11 -2.85 -26.20
C ILE A 147 21.05 -4.37 -26.17
N ALA A 148 21.58 -4.95 -25.11
CA ALA A 148 21.58 -6.39 -24.83
C ALA A 148 20.71 -6.75 -23.64
N VAL A 149 20.37 -5.77 -22.78
CA VAL A 149 19.57 -5.96 -21.58
C VAL A 149 18.40 -4.98 -21.58
N ILE A 150 17.20 -5.47 -21.28
CA ILE A 150 16.04 -4.65 -20.99
C ILE A 150 15.69 -4.83 -19.51
N ASN A 151 15.77 -3.74 -18.75
CA ASN A 151 15.31 -3.67 -17.38
C ASN A 151 13.89 -3.08 -17.37
N VAL A 152 12.90 -3.93 -17.11
CA VAL A 152 11.47 -3.56 -17.11
C VAL A 152 11.03 -2.86 -15.83
N GLY A 153 11.97 -2.60 -14.91
CA GLY A 153 11.70 -1.97 -13.63
C GLY A 153 10.92 -2.86 -12.68
N GLY A 154 10.30 -2.23 -11.70
CA GLY A 154 9.40 -2.88 -10.75
C GLY A 154 7.94 -2.82 -11.19
N GLY A 155 7.06 -2.98 -10.23
CA GLY A 155 5.61 -2.83 -10.42
C GLY A 155 4.83 -4.14 -10.37
N LEU A 156 5.48 -5.30 -10.35
CA LEU A 156 4.80 -6.56 -10.05
C LEU A 156 4.04 -6.42 -8.74
N GLY A 157 2.71 -6.57 -8.81
CA GLY A 157 1.81 -6.39 -7.69
C GLY A 157 1.91 -7.52 -6.66
N VAL A 158 1.38 -7.24 -5.48
CA VAL A 158 1.14 -8.20 -4.41
C VAL A 158 -0.34 -8.15 -4.07
N ASP A 159 -0.97 -9.28 -3.90
CA ASP A 159 -2.37 -9.37 -3.54
C ASP A 159 -2.52 -9.40 -2.01
N TYR A 160 -2.52 -8.22 -1.41
CA TYR A 160 -2.72 -8.06 0.04
C TYR A 160 -4.15 -8.37 0.48
N GLU A 161 -5.13 -8.16 -0.42
CA GLU A 161 -6.53 -8.41 -0.14
C GLU A 161 -6.97 -9.88 -0.33
N GLY A 162 -6.21 -10.64 -1.12
CA GLY A 162 -6.61 -11.99 -1.52
C GLY A 162 -7.76 -12.03 -2.54
N THR A 163 -8.22 -10.86 -3.01
CA THR A 163 -9.41 -10.74 -3.88
C THR A 163 -9.13 -11.01 -5.36
N ARG A 164 -7.86 -11.00 -5.77
CA ARG A 164 -7.42 -11.07 -7.17
C ARG A 164 -8.15 -10.07 -8.07
N SER A 165 -8.32 -8.86 -7.59
CA SER A 165 -9.08 -7.80 -8.23
C SER A 165 -8.19 -6.70 -8.80
N ARG A 166 -8.80 -5.62 -9.29
CA ARG A 166 -8.12 -4.40 -9.73
C ARG A 166 -8.01 -3.36 -8.62
N SER A 167 -8.31 -3.75 -7.39
CA SER A 167 -8.11 -2.89 -6.22
C SER A 167 -6.63 -2.53 -6.09
N PHE A 168 -6.34 -1.35 -5.55
CA PHE A 168 -4.96 -0.85 -5.40
C PHE A 168 -4.09 -1.70 -4.46
N CYS A 169 -4.70 -2.47 -3.55
CA CYS A 169 -4.02 -3.43 -2.68
C CYS A 169 -4.14 -4.89 -3.17
N SER A 170 -4.53 -5.10 -4.43
CA SER A 170 -4.65 -6.43 -5.05
C SER A 170 -3.98 -6.46 -6.42
N MET A 171 -4.04 -7.59 -7.10
CA MET A 171 -3.65 -7.74 -8.51
C MET A 171 -4.52 -8.81 -9.20
N ASN A 172 -4.92 -8.55 -10.46
CA ASN A 172 -5.78 -9.44 -11.23
C ASN A 172 -5.04 -10.44 -12.12
N TYR A 173 -3.76 -10.72 -11.83
CA TYR A 173 -2.91 -11.60 -12.63
C TYR A 173 -1.96 -12.43 -11.75
N SER A 174 -1.38 -13.46 -12.31
CA SER A 174 -0.34 -14.27 -11.67
C SER A 174 1.07 -13.82 -12.08
N VAL A 175 2.09 -14.25 -11.32
CA VAL A 175 3.51 -14.03 -11.69
C VAL A 175 3.83 -14.64 -13.04
N ALA A 176 3.27 -15.82 -13.36
CA ALA A 176 3.43 -16.47 -14.66
C ALA A 176 2.82 -15.63 -15.78
N GLU A 177 1.64 -15.05 -15.58
CA GLU A 177 1.00 -14.16 -16.55
C GLU A 177 1.79 -12.87 -16.74
N TYR A 178 2.32 -12.27 -15.67
CA TYR A 178 3.25 -11.14 -15.74
C TYR A 178 4.47 -11.47 -16.61
N ALA A 179 5.17 -12.57 -16.33
CA ALA A 179 6.35 -12.99 -17.07
C ALA A 179 6.03 -13.26 -18.55
N ASN A 180 4.93 -13.96 -18.83
CA ASN A 180 4.49 -14.26 -20.21
C ASN A 180 4.20 -12.98 -21.01
N ASN A 181 3.57 -11.97 -20.42
CA ASN A 181 3.30 -10.70 -21.10
C ASN A 181 4.58 -9.93 -21.43
N ILE A 182 5.57 -9.93 -20.55
CA ILE A 182 6.87 -9.30 -20.79
C ILE A 182 7.61 -10.01 -21.94
N VAL A 183 7.77 -11.33 -21.80
CA VAL A 183 8.50 -12.14 -22.79
C VAL A 183 7.84 -12.06 -24.15
N ARG A 184 6.52 -12.18 -24.23
CA ARG A 184 5.76 -12.14 -25.47
C ARG A 184 5.91 -10.81 -26.20
N ALA A 185 5.78 -9.69 -25.52
CA ALA A 185 5.91 -8.36 -26.13
C ALA A 185 7.31 -8.15 -26.75
N LEU A 186 8.36 -8.63 -26.08
CA LEU A 186 9.72 -8.56 -26.59
C LEU A 186 9.96 -9.57 -27.73
N TRP A 187 9.41 -10.77 -27.60
CA TRP A 187 9.50 -11.76 -28.66
C TRP A 187 8.84 -11.29 -29.94
N GLU A 188 7.64 -10.73 -29.89
CA GLU A 188 6.89 -10.22 -31.04
C GLU A 188 7.69 -9.14 -31.78
N ILE A 189 8.22 -8.13 -31.10
CA ILE A 189 9.00 -7.05 -31.73
C ILE A 189 10.34 -7.55 -32.28
N CYS A 190 11.02 -8.49 -31.59
CA CYS A 190 12.26 -9.07 -32.08
C CYS A 190 12.05 -9.86 -33.37
N HIS A 191 10.98 -10.65 -33.41
CA HIS A 191 10.62 -11.42 -34.62
C HIS A 191 10.21 -10.49 -35.77
N GLU A 192 9.33 -9.48 -35.52
CA GLU A 192 8.87 -8.53 -36.53
C GLU A 192 10.03 -7.74 -37.15
N ARG A 193 11.00 -7.33 -36.34
CA ARG A 193 12.10 -6.45 -36.76
C ARG A 193 13.43 -7.18 -37.03
N ASN A 194 13.46 -8.49 -36.92
CA ASN A 194 14.67 -9.32 -37.00
C ASN A 194 15.79 -8.81 -36.08
N LEU A 195 15.44 -8.61 -34.79
CA LEU A 195 16.34 -8.13 -33.74
C LEU A 195 16.79 -9.28 -32.83
N PRO A 196 17.99 -9.19 -32.22
CA PRO A 196 18.38 -10.16 -31.22
C PRO A 196 17.48 -10.07 -29.99
N HIS A 197 17.24 -11.20 -29.31
CA HIS A 197 16.52 -11.22 -28.03
C HIS A 197 17.40 -10.65 -26.94
N PRO A 198 16.91 -9.65 -26.17
CA PRO A 198 17.62 -9.12 -25.02
C PRO A 198 17.48 -10.01 -23.80
N ASP A 199 18.43 -9.94 -22.87
CA ASP A 199 18.23 -10.39 -21.51
C ASP A 199 17.23 -9.49 -20.80
N ILE A 200 16.43 -10.08 -19.89
CA ILE A 200 15.39 -9.34 -19.16
C ILE A 200 15.78 -9.25 -17.68
N VAL A 201 15.74 -8.05 -17.13
CA VAL A 201 15.90 -7.76 -15.73
C VAL A 201 14.58 -7.17 -15.19
N SER A 202 14.13 -7.63 -14.03
CA SER A 202 12.98 -7.08 -13.31
C SER A 202 13.43 -6.66 -11.92
N GLU A 203 12.91 -5.53 -11.44
CA GLU A 203 13.19 -4.95 -10.12
C GLU A 203 11.97 -5.10 -9.20
N SER A 204 11.38 -6.28 -9.14
CA SER A 204 10.13 -6.59 -8.45
C SER A 204 10.32 -6.73 -6.93
N GLY A 205 10.91 -5.72 -6.27
CA GLY A 205 11.29 -5.73 -4.85
C GLY A 205 10.10 -6.01 -3.93
N ARG A 206 8.96 -5.34 -4.14
CA ARG A 206 7.75 -5.57 -3.35
C ARG A 206 7.33 -7.05 -3.37
N ALA A 207 7.24 -7.64 -4.55
CA ALA A 207 6.83 -9.04 -4.69
C ALA A 207 7.82 -10.04 -4.08
N LEU A 208 9.10 -9.69 -4.04
CA LEU A 208 10.15 -10.52 -3.44
C LEU A 208 10.17 -10.44 -1.91
N THR A 209 9.79 -9.29 -1.33
CA THR A 209 10.01 -9.03 0.09
C THR A 209 8.74 -8.91 0.92
N ALA A 210 7.56 -8.67 0.34
CA ALA A 210 6.33 -8.50 1.11
C ALA A 210 6.06 -9.67 2.07
N HIS A 211 6.26 -10.90 1.62
CA HIS A 211 5.94 -12.11 2.35
C HIS A 211 6.97 -12.54 3.39
N HIS A 212 8.14 -11.90 3.47
CA HIS A 212 9.24 -12.40 4.31
C HIS A 212 9.15 -11.96 5.77
N ALA A 213 8.26 -11.03 6.11
CA ALA A 213 8.12 -10.56 7.48
C ALA A 213 6.66 -10.58 7.94
N VAL A 214 6.49 -10.86 9.22
CA VAL A 214 5.23 -10.80 9.96
C VAL A 214 5.47 -9.96 11.20
N LEU A 215 4.62 -8.96 11.44
CA LEU A 215 4.59 -8.25 12.71
C LEU A 215 3.70 -9.01 13.69
N ILE A 216 4.23 -9.33 14.87
CA ILE A 216 3.47 -9.94 15.95
C ILE A 216 3.29 -8.90 17.04
N THR A 217 2.05 -8.63 17.42
CA THR A 217 1.72 -7.70 18.48
C THR A 217 0.83 -8.34 19.55
N ASN A 218 0.97 -7.89 20.78
CA ASN A 218 0.13 -8.31 21.89
C ASN A 218 -0.98 -7.28 22.15
N VAL A 219 -2.17 -7.76 22.40
CA VAL A 219 -3.27 -6.93 22.91
C VAL A 219 -3.01 -6.57 24.36
N LEU A 220 -2.96 -5.30 24.67
CA LEU A 220 -2.71 -4.76 26.01
C LEU A 220 -4.01 -4.48 26.79
N ASP A 221 -4.99 -3.90 26.09
CA ASP A 221 -6.28 -3.51 26.69
C ASP A 221 -7.39 -3.50 25.64
N VAL A 222 -8.64 -3.54 26.11
CA VAL A 222 -9.84 -3.51 25.26
C VAL A 222 -10.87 -2.57 25.87
N GLU A 223 -11.11 -1.45 25.20
CA GLU A 223 -12.27 -0.60 25.48
C GLU A 223 -13.48 -1.17 24.73
N ARG A 224 -14.42 -1.71 25.50
CA ARG A 224 -15.64 -2.29 24.91
C ARG A 224 -16.60 -1.18 24.45
N ALA A 225 -17.21 -1.39 23.31
CA ALA A 225 -18.32 -0.54 22.88
C ALA A 225 -19.41 -0.47 23.96
N PRO A 226 -20.06 0.68 24.20
CA PRO A 226 -21.03 0.86 25.27
C PRO A 226 -22.06 -0.27 25.30
N ALA A 227 -22.19 -0.98 26.44
CA ALA A 227 -22.85 -2.27 26.54
C ALA A 227 -24.15 -2.25 27.37
N VAL A 228 -24.94 -1.18 27.31
CA VAL A 228 -26.28 -1.23 27.92
C VAL A 228 -27.18 -2.08 27.02
N GLU A 229 -27.38 -3.34 27.41
CA GLU A 229 -28.17 -4.29 26.61
C GLU A 229 -29.67 -3.93 26.57
N SER A 230 -30.21 -3.37 27.64
CA SER A 230 -31.61 -2.98 27.73
C SER A 230 -31.76 -1.76 28.63
N PRO A 231 -31.77 -0.54 28.09
CA PRO A 231 -32.07 0.64 28.88
C PRO A 231 -33.50 0.54 29.45
N SER A 232 -33.68 1.00 30.70
CA SER A 232 -35.01 1.05 31.32
C SER A 232 -35.90 2.08 30.62
N ALA A 233 -37.22 1.92 30.70
CA ALA A 233 -38.12 2.95 30.23
C ALA A 233 -37.90 4.29 30.98
N PRO A 234 -37.97 5.43 30.28
CA PRO A 234 -37.82 6.74 30.93
C PRO A 234 -38.94 7.01 31.94
N ALA A 235 -38.63 7.71 33.00
CA ALA A 235 -39.59 8.20 33.93
C ALA A 235 -40.43 9.35 33.31
N ALA A 236 -41.63 9.58 33.78
CA ALA A 236 -42.53 10.57 33.20
C ALA A 236 -42.00 12.03 33.28
N ASP A 237 -41.08 12.30 34.20
CA ASP A 237 -40.45 13.59 34.45
C ASP A 237 -39.09 13.75 33.69
N GLU A 238 -38.62 12.70 33.03
CA GLU A 238 -37.41 12.83 32.20
C GLU A 238 -37.69 13.73 30.97
N PRO A 239 -36.64 14.46 30.47
CA PRO A 239 -36.78 15.35 29.32
C PRO A 239 -37.43 14.68 28.08
N GLN A 240 -38.17 15.44 27.31
CA GLN A 240 -38.91 14.94 26.12
C GLN A 240 -37.94 14.24 25.13
N ILE A 241 -36.74 14.74 24.94
CA ILE A 241 -35.75 14.16 24.04
C ILE A 241 -35.38 12.71 24.42
N ILE A 242 -35.38 12.36 25.70
CA ILE A 242 -35.14 10.99 26.20
C ILE A 242 -36.36 10.11 25.92
N GLN A 243 -37.56 10.67 26.09
CA GLN A 243 -38.82 9.99 25.72
C GLN A 243 -38.86 9.67 24.23
N ASP A 244 -38.45 10.62 23.38
CA ASP A 244 -38.42 10.46 21.92
C ASP A 244 -37.40 9.41 21.48
N LEU A 245 -36.18 9.40 22.03
CA LEU A 245 -35.18 8.36 21.79
C LEU A 245 -35.71 6.97 22.19
N TRP A 246 -36.36 6.87 23.35
CA TRP A 246 -36.94 5.62 23.81
C TRP A 246 -38.07 5.13 22.90
N ALA A 247 -39.00 6.04 22.53
CA ALA A 247 -40.08 5.73 21.60
C ALA A 247 -39.54 5.24 20.25
N GLY A 248 -38.44 5.86 19.77
CA GLY A 248 -37.72 5.42 18.58
C GLY A 248 -37.27 3.97 18.70
N LEU A 249 -36.57 3.61 19.78
CA LEU A 249 -36.13 2.24 20.04
C LEU A 249 -37.31 1.24 20.06
N GLN A 250 -38.41 1.57 20.73
CA GLN A 250 -39.58 0.72 20.80
C GLN A 250 -40.27 0.57 19.47
N SER A 251 -40.23 1.58 18.59
CA SER A 251 -40.84 1.57 17.28
C SER A 251 -40.15 0.63 16.27
N LEU A 252 -38.96 0.13 16.58
CA LEU A 252 -38.17 -0.70 15.65
C LEU A 252 -38.92 -1.99 15.21
N ALA A 253 -39.87 -2.48 16.02
CA ALA A 253 -40.68 -3.65 15.66
C ALA A 253 -41.62 -3.37 14.46
N ALA A 254 -42.02 -2.12 14.29
CA ALA A 254 -43.08 -1.71 13.30
C ALA A 254 -42.53 -0.79 12.19
N ARG A 255 -41.31 -0.28 12.32
CA ARG A 255 -40.71 0.68 11.37
C ARG A 255 -39.43 0.11 10.68
N PRO A 256 -39.09 0.60 9.48
CA PRO A 256 -37.87 0.25 8.81
C PRO A 256 -36.62 0.57 9.68
N PRO A 257 -35.65 -0.36 9.81
CA PRO A 257 -34.48 -0.16 10.67
C PRO A 257 -33.66 1.10 10.34
N LEU A 258 -33.51 1.44 9.06
CA LEU A 258 -32.77 2.64 8.64
C LEU A 258 -33.41 3.93 9.11
N GLU A 259 -34.74 4.03 9.05
CA GLU A 259 -35.47 5.22 9.54
C GLU A 259 -35.25 5.39 11.05
N VAL A 260 -35.38 4.29 11.81
CA VAL A 260 -35.16 4.31 13.26
C VAL A 260 -33.72 4.73 13.60
N TYR A 261 -32.75 4.28 12.82
CA TYR A 261 -31.35 4.68 13.01
C TYR A 261 -31.14 6.18 12.75
N HIS A 262 -31.69 6.71 11.65
CA HIS A 262 -31.56 8.13 11.32
C HIS A 262 -32.23 9.01 12.36
N ASP A 263 -33.42 8.64 12.84
CA ASP A 263 -34.11 9.36 13.91
C ASP A 263 -33.29 9.33 15.20
N ALA A 264 -32.75 8.18 15.59
CA ALA A 264 -31.93 8.06 16.78
C ALA A 264 -30.66 8.91 16.72
N ALA A 265 -29.99 8.96 15.54
CA ALA A 265 -28.83 9.81 15.32
C ALA A 265 -29.19 11.30 15.41
N HIS A 266 -30.34 11.70 14.84
CA HIS A 266 -30.87 13.06 14.95
C HIS A 266 -31.13 13.44 16.42
N TRP A 267 -31.86 12.61 17.15
CA TRP A 267 -32.18 12.87 18.56
C TRP A 267 -30.95 12.89 19.48
N LEU A 268 -29.95 12.06 19.22
CA LEU A 268 -28.70 12.13 19.97
C LEU A 268 -27.98 13.47 19.73
N HIS A 269 -27.90 13.93 18.49
CA HIS A 269 -27.29 15.21 18.15
C HIS A 269 -28.02 16.38 18.84
N GLU A 270 -29.35 16.33 18.84
CA GLU A 270 -30.18 17.33 19.56
C GLU A 270 -29.93 17.30 21.08
N ALA A 271 -29.86 16.10 21.68
CA ALA A 271 -29.53 15.95 23.10
C ALA A 271 -28.13 16.51 23.45
N GLN A 272 -27.14 16.30 22.58
CA GLN A 272 -25.81 16.88 22.73
C GLN A 272 -25.84 18.40 22.65
N THR A 273 -26.63 18.97 21.75
CA THR A 273 -26.83 20.40 21.60
C THR A 273 -27.52 20.98 22.85
N MET A 274 -28.57 20.35 23.36
CA MET A 274 -29.24 20.72 24.60
C MET A 274 -28.29 20.70 25.80
N PHE A 275 -27.42 19.69 25.90
CA PHE A 275 -26.38 19.61 26.92
C PHE A 275 -25.38 20.77 26.81
N ASN A 276 -24.92 21.10 25.61
CA ASN A 276 -23.98 22.22 25.39
C ASN A 276 -24.59 23.59 25.77
N HIS A 277 -25.92 23.72 25.68
CA HIS A 277 -26.65 24.91 26.12
C HIS A 277 -27.08 24.89 27.60
N GLY A 278 -26.69 23.85 28.36
CA GLY A 278 -27.01 23.73 29.77
C GLY A 278 -28.48 23.34 30.07
N VAL A 279 -29.21 22.87 29.07
CA VAL A 279 -30.59 22.41 29.20
C VAL A 279 -30.66 21.00 29.78
N LEU A 280 -29.75 20.11 29.36
CA LEU A 280 -29.61 18.76 29.90
C LEU A 280 -28.46 18.68 30.91
N THR A 281 -28.64 17.85 31.91
CA THR A 281 -27.58 17.44 32.87
C THR A 281 -26.67 16.36 32.20
N LEU A 282 -25.50 16.11 32.79
CA LEU A 282 -24.62 15.04 32.39
C LEU A 282 -25.30 13.65 32.50
N LYS A 283 -26.15 13.44 33.50
CA LYS A 283 -26.91 12.18 33.67
C LYS A 283 -27.91 11.97 32.53
N GLU A 284 -28.60 13.02 32.12
CA GLU A 284 -29.56 12.94 31.00
C GLU A 284 -28.88 12.75 29.66
N ARG A 285 -27.73 13.40 29.47
CA ARG A 285 -26.89 13.14 28.27
C ARG A 285 -26.41 11.69 28.22
N ALA A 286 -25.85 11.14 29.29
CA ALA A 286 -25.45 9.75 29.37
C ALA A 286 -26.63 8.80 29.12
N ARG A 287 -27.79 9.13 29.63
CA ARG A 287 -29.03 8.38 29.38
C ARG A 287 -29.43 8.36 27.90
N ALA A 288 -29.33 9.50 27.22
CA ALA A 288 -29.57 9.60 25.78
C ALA A 288 -28.58 8.74 24.98
N GLU A 289 -27.29 8.76 25.33
CA GLU A 289 -26.25 7.94 24.71
C GLU A 289 -26.52 6.43 24.90
N ASP A 290 -26.94 6.00 26.09
CA ASP A 290 -27.29 4.59 26.38
C ASP A 290 -28.45 4.10 25.51
N ILE A 291 -29.51 4.88 25.35
CA ILE A 291 -30.65 4.52 24.51
C ILE A 291 -30.24 4.49 23.03
N TYR A 292 -29.44 5.48 22.60
CA TYR A 292 -28.91 5.52 21.23
C TYR A 292 -28.06 4.28 20.88
N PHE A 293 -27.09 3.91 21.71
CA PHE A 293 -26.25 2.73 21.45
C PHE A 293 -27.06 1.43 21.50
N SER A 294 -28.10 1.37 22.34
CA SER A 294 -29.01 0.23 22.34
C SER A 294 -29.83 0.16 21.05
N THR A 295 -30.26 1.31 20.53
CA THR A 295 -30.94 1.41 19.23
C THR A 295 -30.00 0.97 18.11
N CYS A 296 -28.77 1.44 18.09
CA CYS A 296 -27.75 1.03 17.11
C CYS A 296 -27.58 -0.50 17.06
N ARG A 297 -27.45 -1.16 18.22
CA ARG A 297 -27.33 -2.64 18.28
C ARG A 297 -28.59 -3.34 17.78
N ALA A 298 -29.76 -2.86 18.19
CA ALA A 298 -31.04 -3.45 17.77
C ALA A 298 -31.28 -3.27 16.26
N VAL A 299 -30.91 -2.14 15.71
CA VAL A 299 -30.95 -1.87 14.25
C VAL A 299 -29.96 -2.79 13.53
N ARG A 300 -28.69 -2.84 13.96
CA ARG A 300 -27.64 -3.69 13.34
C ARG A 300 -28.09 -5.15 13.24
N ALA A 301 -28.71 -5.68 14.29
CA ALA A 301 -29.21 -7.06 14.31
C ALA A 301 -30.32 -7.35 13.27
N ARG A 302 -30.95 -6.32 12.71
CA ARG A 302 -32.02 -6.42 11.69
C ARG A 302 -31.56 -6.09 10.27
N LEU A 303 -30.37 -5.51 10.11
CA LEU A 303 -29.81 -5.21 8.79
C LEU A 303 -29.32 -6.51 8.14
N GLN A 304 -29.52 -6.62 6.83
CA GLN A 304 -29.13 -7.79 6.03
C GLN A 304 -27.90 -7.45 5.18
N PRO A 305 -26.77 -8.14 5.34
CA PRO A 305 -25.52 -7.84 4.60
C PRO A 305 -25.69 -7.90 3.07
N GLY A 306 -26.54 -8.80 2.56
CA GLY A 306 -26.80 -8.95 1.12
C GLY A 306 -27.62 -7.83 0.49
N THR A 307 -28.18 -6.91 1.26
CA THR A 307 -29.02 -5.83 0.77
C THR A 307 -28.20 -4.56 0.57
N ARG A 308 -28.03 -4.11 -0.68
CA ARG A 308 -27.22 -2.93 -1.04
C ARG A 308 -27.53 -1.68 -0.21
N VAL A 309 -28.83 -1.43 0.06
CA VAL A 309 -29.27 -0.26 0.84
C VAL A 309 -28.85 -0.33 2.31
N HIS A 310 -28.65 -1.55 2.84
CA HIS A 310 -28.22 -1.74 4.23
C HIS A 310 -26.69 -1.70 4.41
N ARG A 311 -25.92 -1.91 3.33
CA ARG A 311 -24.46 -2.11 3.42
C ARG A 311 -23.75 -0.94 4.08
N GLU A 312 -23.99 0.28 3.59
CA GLU A 312 -23.34 1.49 4.10
C GLU A 312 -23.62 1.72 5.59
N THR A 313 -24.90 1.58 6.01
CA THR A 313 -25.28 1.72 7.43
C THR A 313 -24.75 0.55 8.27
N LEU A 314 -24.66 -0.65 7.71
CA LEU A 314 -24.10 -1.81 8.41
C LEU A 314 -22.61 -1.62 8.67
N ASP A 315 -21.85 -1.11 7.69
CA ASP A 315 -20.43 -0.81 7.81
C ASP A 315 -20.20 0.29 8.86
N GLU A 316 -20.98 1.37 8.81
CA GLU A 316 -20.96 2.44 9.84
C GLU A 316 -21.26 1.89 11.25
N LEU A 317 -22.26 1.04 11.39
CA LEU A 317 -22.63 0.45 12.67
C LEU A 317 -21.60 -0.59 13.14
N ASN A 318 -20.98 -1.34 12.24
CA ASN A 318 -19.89 -2.25 12.56
C ASN A 318 -18.68 -1.52 13.14
N GLU A 319 -18.31 -0.37 12.57
CA GLU A 319 -17.25 0.48 13.09
C GLU A 319 -17.65 1.11 14.45
N LYS A 320 -18.81 1.74 14.50
CA LYS A 320 -19.33 2.45 15.69
C LYS A 320 -19.51 1.53 16.92
N LEU A 321 -19.86 0.28 16.70
CA LEU A 321 -20.08 -0.74 17.73
C LEU A 321 -18.88 -1.69 17.91
N ALA A 322 -17.77 -1.44 17.23
CA ALA A 322 -16.54 -2.20 17.40
C ALA A 322 -15.90 -1.90 18.76
N ASP A 323 -15.27 -2.93 19.34
CA ASP A 323 -14.38 -2.75 20.48
C ASP A 323 -13.10 -2.05 20.02
N LYS A 324 -12.52 -1.14 20.81
CA LYS A 324 -11.19 -0.59 20.55
C LYS A 324 -10.17 -1.49 21.24
N VAL A 325 -9.27 -2.04 20.45
CA VAL A 325 -8.27 -3.00 20.90
C VAL A 325 -6.90 -2.36 20.83
N PHE A 326 -6.31 -2.07 21.99
CA PHE A 326 -5.00 -1.43 22.10
C PHE A 326 -3.89 -2.48 22.02
N CYS A 327 -3.01 -2.33 21.04
CA CYS A 327 -1.96 -3.28 20.70
C CYS A 327 -0.56 -2.68 20.93
N ASN A 328 0.39 -3.50 21.38
CA ASN A 328 1.74 -3.07 21.74
C ASN A 328 2.64 -2.86 20.51
N TYR A 329 2.36 -1.84 19.72
CA TYR A 329 3.19 -1.41 18.59
C TYR A 329 2.93 0.07 18.28
N SER A 330 3.77 0.69 17.46
CA SER A 330 3.52 1.98 16.84
C SER A 330 3.19 1.77 15.36
N LEU A 331 2.05 2.30 14.92
CA LEU A 331 1.63 2.26 13.52
C LEU A 331 2.65 2.95 12.60
N PHE A 332 3.14 4.10 13.01
CA PHE A 332 4.05 4.96 12.25
C PHE A 332 5.43 4.31 12.06
N GLN A 333 5.84 3.50 13.03
CA GLN A 333 7.12 2.79 12.97
C GLN A 333 6.99 1.45 12.24
N SER A 334 5.92 0.69 12.48
CA SER A 334 5.80 -0.70 12.03
C SER A 334 4.94 -0.90 10.78
N MET A 335 4.03 0.03 10.49
CA MET A 335 3.09 -0.04 9.36
C MET A 335 2.82 1.33 8.73
N PRO A 336 3.87 2.13 8.40
CA PRO A 336 3.69 3.51 7.95
C PRO A 336 2.84 3.64 6.68
N ASP A 337 2.86 2.65 5.79
CA ASP A 337 2.07 2.69 4.56
C ASP A 337 0.56 2.56 4.82
N HIS A 338 0.13 1.98 5.93
CA HIS A 338 -1.29 1.97 6.29
C HIS A 338 -1.78 3.41 6.53
N TRP A 339 -1.04 4.17 7.34
CA TRP A 339 -1.35 5.57 7.62
C TRP A 339 -1.16 6.49 6.40
N ALA A 340 -0.04 6.33 5.67
CA ALA A 340 0.34 7.27 4.63
C ALA A 340 -0.44 7.09 3.32
N ILE A 341 -0.88 5.88 2.99
CA ILE A 341 -1.45 5.53 1.69
C ILE A 341 -2.62 4.54 1.74
N ASP A 342 -3.19 4.30 2.91
CA ASP A 342 -4.27 3.31 3.15
C ASP A 342 -3.90 1.89 2.68
N GLN A 343 -2.62 1.49 2.80
CA GLN A 343 -2.18 0.14 2.49
C GLN A 343 -2.83 -0.85 3.47
N VAL A 344 -3.57 -1.83 2.96
CA VAL A 344 -4.11 -2.89 3.81
C VAL A 344 -3.11 -4.03 4.00
N PHE A 345 -3.21 -4.69 5.14
CA PHE A 345 -2.43 -5.87 5.47
C PHE A 345 -3.35 -6.94 6.06
N PRO A 346 -3.16 -8.24 5.74
CA PRO A 346 -3.89 -9.31 6.40
C PRO A 346 -3.56 -9.35 7.90
N ILE A 347 -4.57 -9.32 8.74
CA ILE A 347 -4.44 -9.35 10.21
C ILE A 347 -5.24 -10.52 10.75
N LEU A 348 -4.60 -11.40 11.52
CA LEU A 348 -5.23 -12.59 12.08
C LEU A 348 -4.81 -12.81 13.54
N PRO A 349 -5.71 -13.35 14.40
CA PRO A 349 -5.30 -13.89 15.68
C PRO A 349 -4.30 -15.03 15.49
N LEU A 350 -3.28 -15.11 16.33
CA LEU A 350 -2.29 -16.21 16.35
C LEU A 350 -2.64 -17.30 17.36
N SER A 351 -3.72 -17.12 18.12
CA SER A 351 -4.22 -18.07 19.10
C SER A 351 -5.72 -18.29 18.88
N ARG A 352 -6.24 -19.37 19.45
CA ARG A 352 -7.68 -19.70 19.40
C ARG A 352 -8.23 -19.88 17.99
N LEU A 353 -7.41 -20.41 17.08
CA LEU A 353 -7.77 -20.58 15.65
C LEU A 353 -8.93 -21.56 15.41
N ASN A 354 -9.32 -22.35 16.39
CA ASN A 354 -10.46 -23.27 16.35
C ASN A 354 -11.74 -22.69 16.99
N GLU A 355 -11.68 -21.43 17.45
CA GLU A 355 -12.82 -20.74 18.02
C GLU A 355 -13.34 -19.71 17.00
N GLU A 356 -14.65 -19.54 16.93
CA GLU A 356 -15.25 -18.51 16.08
C GLU A 356 -15.10 -17.12 16.74
N PRO A 357 -14.59 -16.10 16.04
CA PRO A 357 -14.54 -14.76 16.58
C PRO A 357 -15.95 -14.17 16.69
N THR A 358 -16.31 -13.72 17.90
CA THR A 358 -17.66 -13.25 18.22
C THR A 358 -17.78 -11.74 18.37
N ARG A 359 -16.66 -11.00 18.29
CA ARG A 359 -16.60 -9.56 18.46
C ARG A 359 -16.09 -8.89 17.19
N ARG A 360 -16.48 -7.64 16.97
CA ARG A 360 -15.85 -6.76 15.95
C ARG A 360 -14.96 -5.77 16.70
N ALA A 361 -13.80 -5.46 16.13
CA ALA A 361 -12.79 -4.62 16.77
C ALA A 361 -12.12 -3.67 15.77
N VAL A 362 -11.64 -2.54 16.28
CA VAL A 362 -10.73 -1.60 15.61
C VAL A 362 -9.43 -1.56 16.41
N LEU A 363 -8.30 -1.81 15.75
CA LEU A 363 -6.99 -1.81 16.40
C LEU A 363 -6.48 -0.39 16.59
N GLN A 364 -5.99 -0.12 17.80
CA GLN A 364 -5.32 1.11 18.18
C GLN A 364 -3.88 0.78 18.52
N ASP A 365 -2.95 1.64 18.14
CA ASP A 365 -1.57 1.53 18.60
C ASP A 365 -1.39 2.14 20.00
N ILE A 366 -0.15 2.17 20.52
CA ILE A 366 0.16 2.74 21.83
C ILE A 366 0.57 4.21 21.78
N THR A 367 0.61 4.83 20.60
CA THR A 367 0.97 6.25 20.48
C THR A 367 -0.18 7.15 20.96
N CYS A 368 0.14 8.41 21.25
CA CYS A 368 -0.89 9.39 21.65
C CYS A 368 -1.54 10.08 20.43
N ASP A 369 -1.20 9.65 19.21
CA ASP A 369 -1.74 10.22 17.99
C ASP A 369 -3.07 9.55 17.63
N SER A 370 -4.06 10.36 17.27
CA SER A 370 -5.39 9.87 16.87
C SER A 370 -5.37 9.06 15.57
N ASP A 371 -4.33 9.23 14.75
CA ASP A 371 -4.13 8.48 13.51
C ASP A 371 -3.46 7.11 13.75
N GLY A 372 -3.03 6.82 15.01
CA GLY A 372 -2.44 5.54 15.41
C GLY A 372 -3.44 4.40 15.47
N ARG A 373 -4.21 4.17 14.41
CA ARG A 373 -5.25 3.15 14.32
C ARG A 373 -5.24 2.44 12.97
N VAL A 374 -5.71 1.20 12.96
CA VAL A 374 -6.03 0.48 11.73
C VAL A 374 -7.53 0.54 11.53
N ASP A 375 -7.97 1.12 10.42
CA ASP A 375 -9.38 1.34 10.08
C ASP A 375 -9.84 0.64 8.79
N LEU A 376 -8.91 -0.07 8.12
CA LEU A 376 -9.18 -0.89 6.95
C LEU A 376 -8.60 -2.30 7.15
N TYR A 377 -9.45 -3.31 7.05
CA TYR A 377 -9.13 -4.71 7.30
C TYR A 377 -9.46 -5.57 6.09
N VAL A 378 -8.61 -6.56 5.84
CA VAL A 378 -8.91 -7.60 4.85
C VAL A 378 -9.87 -8.62 5.47
N ASP A 379 -11.00 -8.86 4.80
CA ASP A 379 -11.94 -9.91 5.14
C ASP A 379 -12.21 -10.78 3.90
N GLY A 380 -12.90 -11.92 4.05
CA GLY A 380 -13.14 -12.88 2.98
C GLY A 380 -13.85 -12.32 1.75
N GLU A 381 -14.54 -11.19 1.87
CA GLU A 381 -15.28 -10.53 0.78
C GLU A 381 -14.63 -9.23 0.28
N GLY A 382 -13.50 -8.79 0.86
CA GLY A 382 -12.82 -7.55 0.47
C GLY A 382 -12.21 -6.79 1.63
N VAL A 383 -12.49 -5.47 1.69
CA VAL A 383 -11.98 -4.56 2.73
C VAL A 383 -13.14 -4.11 3.60
N GLU A 384 -12.98 -4.26 4.92
CA GLU A 384 -13.95 -3.95 5.97
C GLU A 384 -13.41 -2.87 6.91
N THR A 385 -14.29 -2.19 7.65
CA THR A 385 -13.93 -1.14 8.62
C THR A 385 -13.62 -1.68 10.03
N SER A 386 -13.78 -2.97 10.25
CA SER A 386 -13.52 -3.61 11.54
C SER A 386 -13.11 -5.06 11.36
N LEU A 387 -12.33 -5.60 12.30
CA LEU A 387 -11.79 -6.94 12.30
C LEU A 387 -12.61 -7.87 13.22
N PRO A 388 -12.98 -9.09 12.80
CA PRO A 388 -13.54 -10.08 13.70
C PRO A 388 -12.47 -10.63 14.66
N LEU A 389 -12.71 -10.50 15.97
CA LEU A 389 -11.82 -10.99 17.02
C LEU A 389 -12.59 -11.79 18.09
N HIS A 390 -11.85 -12.56 18.86
CA HIS A 390 -12.40 -13.26 20.02
C HIS A 390 -12.55 -12.31 21.21
N ALA A 391 -13.54 -12.55 22.05
CA ALA A 391 -13.62 -11.87 23.34
C ALA A 391 -12.36 -12.17 24.17
N PRO A 392 -11.70 -11.13 24.79
CA PRO A 392 -10.51 -11.35 25.60
C PRO A 392 -10.81 -12.25 26.80
N LYS A 393 -9.86 -13.12 27.15
CA LYS A 393 -9.89 -13.94 28.36
C LYS A 393 -8.93 -13.34 29.37
N GLN A 394 -9.39 -13.15 30.61
CA GLN A 394 -8.57 -12.54 31.66
C GLN A 394 -7.32 -13.38 31.94
N GLY A 395 -6.16 -12.74 31.95
CA GLY A 395 -4.87 -13.38 32.24
C GLY A 395 -4.27 -14.21 31.10
N GLU A 396 -4.92 -14.30 29.95
CA GLU A 396 -4.37 -14.95 28.75
C GLU A 396 -3.84 -13.90 27.78
N PRO A 397 -2.57 -13.99 27.33
CA PRO A 397 -2.07 -13.12 26.26
C PRO A 397 -2.82 -13.40 24.96
N TYR A 398 -3.18 -12.32 24.25
CA TYR A 398 -3.86 -12.41 22.96
C TYR A 398 -3.00 -11.77 21.89
N LEU A 399 -2.41 -12.60 21.03
CA LEU A 399 -1.47 -12.19 20.00
C LEU A 399 -2.17 -12.08 18.65
N LEU A 400 -1.83 -11.01 17.93
CA LEU A 400 -2.24 -10.77 16.55
C LEU A 400 -1.01 -10.82 15.65
N GLY A 401 -1.14 -11.46 14.48
CA GLY A 401 -0.16 -11.43 13.41
C GLY A 401 -0.62 -10.50 12.30
N ILE A 402 0.24 -9.57 11.91
CA ILE A 402 0.04 -8.70 10.76
C ILE A 402 1.00 -9.17 9.68
N PHE A 403 0.45 -9.69 8.59
CA PHE A 403 1.20 -10.40 7.57
C PHE A 403 1.59 -9.50 6.40
N MET A 404 2.59 -9.93 5.64
CA MET A 404 3.04 -9.27 4.41
C MET A 404 3.64 -7.87 4.62
N VAL A 405 4.20 -7.61 5.80
CA VAL A 405 4.84 -6.33 6.17
C VAL A 405 6.31 -6.23 5.72
N GLY A 406 6.83 -7.21 4.98
CA GLY A 406 8.25 -7.28 4.60
C GLY A 406 8.69 -6.24 3.57
N ALA A 407 7.77 -5.61 2.84
CA ALA A 407 8.10 -4.60 1.84
C ALA A 407 7.83 -3.19 2.39
N TYR A 408 8.85 -2.34 2.42
CA TYR A 408 8.85 -0.92 2.76
C TYR A 408 8.62 -0.59 4.24
N GLN A 409 7.87 -1.37 5.01
CA GLN A 409 7.40 -0.95 6.34
C GLN A 409 8.56 -0.65 7.30
N GLU A 410 9.47 -1.57 7.49
CA GLU A 410 10.62 -1.39 8.38
C GLU A 410 11.54 -0.22 7.92
N ILE A 411 11.79 -0.10 6.61
CA ILE A 411 12.73 0.90 6.09
C ILE A 411 12.16 2.32 6.02
N LEU A 412 10.83 2.47 5.93
CA LEU A 412 10.13 3.75 5.89
C LEU A 412 9.54 4.13 7.25
N GLY A 413 9.48 3.19 8.18
CA GLY A 413 9.00 3.43 9.54
C GLY A 413 9.86 4.48 10.25
N ASP A 414 9.23 5.33 11.04
CA ASP A 414 9.89 6.38 11.79
C ASP A 414 9.45 6.38 13.25
N MET A 415 10.37 6.77 14.13
CA MET A 415 10.10 6.92 15.55
C MET A 415 9.11 8.08 15.75
N HIS A 416 7.92 7.75 16.26
CA HIS A 416 6.88 8.72 16.54
C HIS A 416 6.56 8.71 18.05
N ASN A 417 6.50 9.89 18.68
CA ASN A 417 6.25 10.05 20.11
C ASN A 417 7.22 9.22 21.00
N LEU A 418 8.48 9.08 20.57
CA LEU A 418 9.54 8.33 21.25
C LEU A 418 9.30 6.81 21.36
N PHE A 419 8.34 6.26 20.64
CA PHE A 419 8.21 4.81 20.45
C PHE A 419 9.22 4.34 19.39
N GLY A 420 10.11 3.45 19.80
CA GLY A 420 11.18 2.94 18.94
C GLY A 420 10.80 1.70 18.14
N ASP A 421 11.83 1.07 17.59
CA ASP A 421 11.68 -0.13 16.77
C ASP A 421 11.08 -1.30 17.54
N THR A 422 10.32 -2.12 16.82
CA THR A 422 9.90 -3.44 17.27
C THR A 422 11.07 -4.41 17.25
N ASP A 423 11.18 -5.29 18.23
CA ASP A 423 12.22 -6.31 18.28
C ASP A 423 12.15 -7.22 17.04
N SER A 424 13.27 -7.33 16.32
CA SER A 424 13.37 -8.18 15.12
C SER A 424 14.07 -9.50 15.42
N VAL A 425 13.50 -10.60 14.97
CA VAL A 425 14.10 -11.94 15.04
C VAL A 425 14.13 -12.59 13.67
N HIS A 426 15.20 -13.29 13.36
CA HIS A 426 15.31 -14.10 12.15
C HIS A 426 14.97 -15.56 12.48
N VAL A 427 14.05 -16.16 11.73
CA VAL A 427 13.55 -17.53 11.91
C VAL A 427 14.10 -18.43 10.81
#